data_eb7960d1d0668681578429e8f1e10550
#
_entry.id   eb7960d1d0668681578429e8f1e10550
#
_cell.length_a   1.000
_cell.length_b   1.000
_cell.length_c   1.000
_cell.angle_alpha   90.00
_cell.angle_beta   90.00
_cell.angle_gamma   90.00
#
_symmetry.space_group_name_H-M   'P 1'
#
loop_
_entity.id
_entity.type
_entity.pdbx_description
1 polymer ?
#
loop_
_entity_poly.entity_id
_entity_poly.type
_entity_poly.pdbx_seq_one_letter_code
_entity_poly.pdbx_strand_id
1 'polypeptide(L)'
;MYKRLTILLLSVFTLASASAQDWAIKTNLGYDATASINLGFEVAVADKWTLDFSGNYNPFTMNKDTNMKWKHWFAQPEARYWFCHRFGGHFLAMHLWGGQYNVGNVDFVPKMLGTNFPNLADYRYEGFFTGAGIGYGYAWMLGNHWNIEAQIGIGGAYTWYDKYYCPKCGEKIGSN
;
A
#
# COMPACT_ATOMS: atom_id res chain seq x y z
N MET A 1 24.78 22.09 10.30
CA MET A 1 23.38 21.66 10.01
C MET A 1 23.16 20.16 10.25
N TYR A 2 24.04 19.30 9.78
CA TYR A 2 23.92 17.82 9.91
C TYR A 2 23.92 17.30 11.36
N LYS A 3 24.72 17.87 12.26
CA LYS A 3 24.76 17.44 13.67
C LYS A 3 23.42 17.60 14.42
N ARG A 4 22.64 18.63 14.08
CA ARG A 4 21.31 18.85 14.69
C ARG A 4 20.27 17.86 14.14
N LEU A 5 20.38 17.49 12.85
CA LEU A 5 19.51 16.49 12.22
C LEU A 5 19.79 15.09 12.78
N THR A 6 21.08 14.75 12.98
CA THR A 6 21.47 13.46 13.57
C THR A 6 21.00 13.34 15.02
N ILE A 7 21.07 14.40 15.81
CA ILE A 7 20.57 14.43 17.20
C ILE A 7 19.05 14.30 17.22
N LEU A 8 18.33 14.95 16.29
CA LEU A 8 16.88 14.82 16.17
C LEU A 8 16.46 13.40 15.77
N LEU A 9 17.15 12.78 14.84
CA LEU A 9 16.93 11.39 14.45
C LEU A 9 17.24 10.41 15.59
N LEU A 10 18.35 10.61 16.33
CA LEU A 10 18.65 9.80 17.51
C LEU A 10 17.61 10.01 18.63
N SER A 11 17.11 11.22 18.85
CA SER A 11 16.09 11.49 19.87
C SER A 11 14.73 10.84 19.52
N VAL A 12 14.38 10.76 18.25
CA VAL A 12 13.20 10.03 17.81
C VAL A 12 13.35 8.52 18.05
N PHE A 13 14.56 7.96 17.83
CA PHE A 13 14.85 6.56 18.13
C PHE A 13 14.88 6.25 19.64
N THR A 14 15.31 7.19 20.48
CA THR A 14 15.35 6.98 21.94
C THR A 14 13.98 7.10 22.60
N LEU A 15 13.03 7.83 22.00
CA LEU A 15 11.63 7.87 22.46
C LEU A 15 10.86 6.58 22.08
N ALA A 16 11.35 5.80 21.12
CA ALA A 16 10.77 4.53 20.70
C ALA A 16 11.09 3.35 21.65
N SER A 17 11.86 3.55 22.71
CA SER A 17 12.23 2.48 23.66
C SER A 17 11.22 2.26 24.80
N ALA A 18 10.10 2.96 24.83
CA ALA A 18 9.05 2.77 25.81
C ALA A 18 7.92 1.90 25.23
N SER A 19 7.89 0.63 25.59
CA SER A 19 6.86 -0.37 25.31
C SER A 19 6.83 -0.95 23.88
N ALA A 20 7.53 -2.04 23.67
CA ALA A 20 7.45 -2.86 22.43
C ALA A 20 6.06 -3.47 22.15
N GLN A 21 5.04 -3.13 22.93
CA GLN A 21 3.66 -3.59 22.79
C GLN A 21 2.70 -2.53 22.23
N ASP A 22 3.15 -1.30 21.99
CA ASP A 22 2.28 -0.20 21.57
C ASP A 22 2.47 0.24 20.12
N TRP A 23 3.47 -0.30 19.43
CA TRP A 23 3.71 0.00 18.02
C TRP A 23 4.37 -1.15 17.28
N ALA A 24 4.21 -1.18 15.97
CA ALA A 24 4.84 -2.15 15.07
C ALA A 24 5.27 -1.50 13.76
N ILE A 25 6.37 -1.99 13.19
CA ILE A 25 6.78 -1.72 11.81
C ILE A 25 6.45 -2.96 10.98
N LYS A 26 5.93 -2.75 9.78
CA LYS A 26 5.41 -3.80 8.91
C LYS A 26 5.92 -3.68 7.48
N THR A 27 5.99 -4.80 6.80
CA THR A 27 6.06 -4.87 5.34
C THR A 27 5.00 -5.85 4.83
N ASN A 28 4.63 -5.73 3.58
CA ASN A 28 3.67 -6.61 2.94
C ASN A 28 4.36 -7.41 1.84
N LEU A 29 4.51 -8.73 2.07
CA LEU A 29 5.18 -9.64 1.17
C LEU A 29 4.56 -9.70 -0.24
N GLY A 30 3.25 -9.45 -0.36
CA GLY A 30 2.59 -9.39 -1.66
C GLY A 30 3.06 -8.21 -2.50
N TYR A 31 3.27 -7.04 -1.90
CA TYR A 31 3.83 -5.88 -2.59
C TYR A 31 5.31 -6.05 -2.88
N ASP A 32 6.07 -6.60 -1.93
CA ASP A 32 7.50 -6.88 -2.11
C ASP A 32 7.72 -7.85 -3.28
N ALA A 33 6.87 -8.86 -3.45
CA ALA A 33 6.91 -9.81 -4.56
C ALA A 33 6.64 -9.15 -5.94
N THR A 34 5.96 -8.00 -5.96
CA THR A 34 5.73 -7.19 -7.18
C THR A 34 6.76 -6.09 -7.38
N ALA A 35 7.90 -6.17 -6.68
CA ALA A 35 8.95 -5.15 -6.66
C ALA A 35 8.46 -3.76 -6.20
N SER A 36 7.40 -3.72 -5.39
CA SER A 36 6.87 -2.50 -4.79
C SER A 36 7.43 -2.37 -3.39
N ILE A 37 8.16 -1.28 -3.13
CA ILE A 37 8.65 -0.97 -1.79
C ILE A 37 7.45 -0.66 -0.91
N ASN A 38 7.29 -1.40 0.18
CA ASN A 38 6.21 -1.21 1.14
C ASN A 38 6.75 -1.01 2.55
N LEU A 39 6.17 -0.06 3.26
CA LEU A 39 6.46 0.17 4.67
C LEU A 39 5.18 0.58 5.39
N GLY A 40 4.90 -0.09 6.50
CA GLY A 40 3.80 0.22 7.40
C GLY A 40 4.28 0.54 8.80
N PHE A 41 3.53 1.39 9.47
CA PHE A 41 3.68 1.70 10.88
C PHE A 41 2.32 1.63 11.57
N GLU A 42 2.22 0.78 12.59
CA GLU A 42 0.99 0.63 13.38
C GLU A 42 1.25 1.06 14.82
N VAL A 43 0.28 1.79 15.39
CA VAL A 43 0.32 2.28 16.77
C VAL A 43 -0.97 1.95 17.49
N ALA A 44 -0.86 1.50 18.74
CA ALA A 44 -1.98 1.30 19.63
C ALA A 44 -2.51 2.65 20.13
N VAL A 45 -3.81 2.87 19.99
CA VAL A 45 -4.49 4.09 20.43
C VAL A 45 -5.48 3.83 21.58
N ALA A 46 -5.89 2.57 21.77
CA ALA A 46 -6.71 2.12 22.89
C ALA A 46 -6.51 0.62 23.12
N ASP A 47 -7.13 0.03 24.13
CA ASP A 47 -6.95 -1.39 24.52
C ASP A 47 -7.21 -2.38 23.38
N LYS A 48 -8.14 -2.05 22.49
CA LYS A 48 -8.53 -2.89 21.36
C LYS A 48 -8.43 -2.19 20.01
N TRP A 49 -7.86 -0.97 19.97
CA TRP A 49 -7.76 -0.21 18.75
C TRP A 49 -6.33 0.12 18.40
N THR A 50 -6.00 -0.06 17.14
CA THR A 50 -4.74 0.41 16.55
C THR A 50 -5.03 1.21 15.30
N LEU A 51 -4.09 2.11 14.98
CA LEU A 51 -4.04 2.81 13.69
C LEU A 51 -2.82 2.35 12.93
N ASP A 52 -3.02 1.91 11.71
CA ASP A 52 -1.97 1.50 10.77
C ASP A 52 -1.87 2.52 9.64
N PHE A 53 -0.65 2.86 9.26
CA PHE A 53 -0.34 3.73 8.13
C PHE A 53 0.67 3.02 7.25
N SER A 54 0.26 2.61 6.06
CA SER A 54 1.16 1.98 5.10
C SER A 54 1.33 2.83 3.86
N GLY A 55 2.55 2.80 3.33
CA GLY A 55 2.93 3.44 2.08
C GLY A 55 3.51 2.43 1.11
N ASN A 56 3.18 2.60 -0.17
CA ASN A 56 3.64 1.74 -1.25
C ASN A 56 4.24 2.62 -2.35
N TYR A 57 5.38 2.19 -2.88
CA TYR A 57 6.07 2.91 -3.93
C TYR A 57 6.74 1.97 -4.91
N ASN A 58 6.37 2.08 -6.18
CA ASN A 58 7.00 1.35 -7.28
C ASN A 58 7.44 2.34 -8.37
N PRO A 59 8.72 2.73 -8.42
CA PRO A 59 9.25 3.62 -9.45
C PRO A 59 9.69 2.88 -10.72
N PHE A 60 9.66 1.55 -10.74
CA PHE A 60 10.36 0.76 -11.73
C PHE A 60 9.60 0.65 -13.06
N THR A 61 10.37 0.63 -14.15
CA THR A 61 9.91 0.14 -15.44
C THR A 61 10.28 -1.34 -15.49
N MET A 62 9.28 -2.21 -15.49
CA MET A 62 9.46 -3.66 -15.34
C MET A 62 10.20 -4.28 -16.54
N ASN A 63 9.93 -3.79 -17.75
CA ASN A 63 10.65 -4.18 -18.94
C ASN A 63 10.94 -2.93 -19.80
N LYS A 64 12.21 -2.71 -20.11
CA LYS A 64 12.66 -1.55 -20.92
C LYS A 64 12.38 -1.71 -22.41
N ASP A 65 12.42 -2.94 -22.92
CA ASP A 65 12.24 -3.22 -24.34
C ASP A 65 10.78 -3.05 -24.76
N THR A 66 9.86 -3.57 -23.96
CA THR A 66 8.42 -3.41 -24.16
C THR A 66 7.87 -2.14 -23.53
N ASN A 67 8.69 -1.38 -22.78
CA ASN A 67 8.28 -0.21 -21.99
C ASN A 67 7.13 -0.51 -21.02
N MET A 68 7.12 -1.74 -20.46
CA MET A 68 6.14 -2.16 -19.48
C MET A 68 6.29 -1.37 -18.19
N LYS A 69 5.26 -0.60 -17.85
CA LYS A 69 5.23 0.27 -16.66
C LYS A 69 4.21 -0.24 -15.67
N TRP A 70 4.66 -0.35 -14.42
CA TRP A 70 3.82 -0.67 -13.26
C TRP A 70 4.11 0.31 -12.12
N LYS A 71 4.19 1.61 -12.49
CA LYS A 71 4.58 2.64 -11.54
C LYS A 71 3.37 3.09 -10.74
N HIS A 72 3.54 3.12 -9.43
CA HIS A 72 2.51 3.65 -8.55
C HIS A 72 3.12 4.12 -7.22
N TRP A 73 2.41 4.98 -6.56
CA TRP A 73 2.55 5.19 -5.13
C TRP A 73 1.15 5.32 -4.53
N PHE A 74 0.97 4.83 -3.33
CA PHE A 74 -0.24 5.08 -2.58
C PHE A 74 0.01 4.97 -1.08
N ALA A 75 -0.86 5.63 -0.31
CA ALA A 75 -0.91 5.56 1.13
C ALA A 75 -2.25 4.94 1.54
N GLN A 76 -2.20 4.17 2.63
CA GLN A 76 -3.36 3.49 3.19
C GLN A 76 -3.37 3.66 4.71
N PRO A 77 -4.08 4.66 5.25
CA PRO A 77 -4.47 4.68 6.65
C PRO A 77 -5.55 3.62 6.93
N GLU A 78 -5.41 2.92 8.04
CA GLU A 78 -6.33 1.87 8.46
C GLU A 78 -6.57 1.93 9.96
N ALA A 79 -7.82 1.82 10.40
CA ALA A 79 -8.19 1.64 11.80
C ALA A 79 -8.56 0.17 12.01
N ARG A 80 -7.98 -0.45 13.04
CA ARG A 80 -8.16 -1.87 13.37
C ARG A 80 -8.78 -2.04 14.74
N TYR A 81 -9.80 -2.88 14.79
CA TYR A 81 -10.41 -3.33 16.03
C TYR A 81 -10.04 -4.79 16.32
N TRP A 82 -9.34 -5.04 17.43
CA TRP A 82 -8.86 -6.34 17.84
C TRP A 82 -9.86 -7.02 18.80
N PHE A 83 -10.22 -8.28 18.52
CA PHE A 83 -11.20 -8.99 19.34
C PHE A 83 -10.65 -9.40 20.71
N CYS A 84 -9.39 -9.81 20.76
CA CYS A 84 -8.74 -10.27 22.00
C CYS A 84 -7.77 -9.24 22.55
N HIS A 85 -6.60 -9.13 21.95
CA HIS A 85 -5.55 -8.19 22.36
C HIS A 85 -4.89 -7.57 21.11
N ARG A 86 -4.29 -6.40 21.26
CA ARG A 86 -3.61 -5.67 20.18
C ARG A 86 -2.50 -6.51 19.59
N PHE A 87 -2.30 -6.39 18.28
CA PHE A 87 -1.25 -7.07 17.50
C PHE A 87 -1.32 -8.60 17.49
N GLY A 88 -2.40 -9.21 18.00
CA GLY A 88 -2.53 -10.66 18.01
C GLY A 88 -3.97 -11.16 17.94
N GLY A 89 -4.19 -12.24 17.17
CA GLY A 89 -5.50 -12.83 16.97
C GLY A 89 -6.32 -12.13 15.88
N HIS A 90 -7.62 -12.22 15.99
CA HIS A 90 -8.56 -11.70 15.00
C HIS A 90 -8.74 -10.19 15.09
N PHE A 91 -8.89 -9.52 13.96
CA PHE A 91 -9.21 -8.10 13.88
C PHE A 91 -10.13 -7.76 12.71
N LEU A 92 -10.90 -6.69 12.88
CA LEU A 92 -11.59 -5.98 11.80
C LEU A 92 -10.81 -4.74 11.46
N ALA A 93 -10.77 -4.41 10.17
CA ALA A 93 -10.07 -3.27 9.63
C ALA A 93 -11.03 -2.37 8.83
N MET A 94 -10.85 -1.07 8.98
CA MET A 94 -11.48 -0.05 8.14
C MET A 94 -10.37 0.78 7.55
N HIS A 95 -10.26 0.80 6.22
CA HIS A 95 -9.16 1.48 5.55
C HIS A 95 -9.64 2.44 4.47
N LEU A 96 -8.86 3.48 4.30
CA LEU A 96 -8.91 4.37 3.15
C LEU A 96 -7.64 4.15 2.36
N TRP A 97 -7.66 4.43 1.08
CA TRP A 97 -6.44 4.48 0.27
C TRP A 97 -6.53 5.58 -0.77
N GLY A 98 -5.38 6.08 -1.17
CA GLY A 98 -5.28 7.06 -2.23
C GLY A 98 -3.87 7.16 -2.76
N GLY A 99 -3.73 7.41 -4.05
CA GLY A 99 -2.45 7.48 -4.70
C GLY A 99 -2.51 7.77 -6.19
N GLN A 100 -1.38 7.55 -6.83
CA GLN A 100 -1.21 7.72 -8.27
C GLN A 100 -0.71 6.44 -8.91
N TYR A 101 -1.07 6.24 -10.17
CA TYR A 101 -0.56 5.15 -10.97
C TYR A 101 -0.22 5.60 -12.39
N ASN A 102 0.74 4.91 -12.98
CA ASN A 102 1.12 5.01 -14.37
C ASN A 102 1.42 3.60 -14.86
N VAL A 103 0.42 3.00 -15.51
CA VAL A 103 0.43 1.60 -15.91
C VAL A 103 0.22 1.49 -17.40
N GLY A 104 1.03 0.71 -18.08
CA GLY A 104 0.93 0.48 -19.51
C GLY A 104 1.80 -0.68 -19.98
N ASN A 105 1.45 -1.27 -21.12
CA ASN A 105 2.09 -2.44 -21.70
C ASN A 105 2.12 -3.66 -20.77
N VAL A 106 1.00 -3.94 -20.08
CA VAL A 106 0.90 -5.03 -19.13
C VAL A 106 0.00 -6.11 -19.70
N ASP A 107 0.59 -7.27 -20.04
CA ASP A 107 -0.10 -8.39 -20.68
C ASP A 107 -0.67 -9.42 -19.70
N PHE A 108 -0.20 -9.39 -18.43
CA PHE A 108 -0.49 -10.48 -17.47
C PHE A 108 -1.58 -10.18 -16.45
N VAL A 109 -2.20 -8.99 -16.49
CA VAL A 109 -3.26 -8.67 -15.52
C VAL A 109 -4.51 -9.48 -15.86
N PRO A 110 -4.86 -10.47 -15.04
CA PRO A 110 -6.13 -11.18 -15.22
C PRO A 110 -7.28 -10.17 -15.09
N LYS A 111 -8.38 -10.42 -15.81
CA LYS A 111 -9.62 -9.65 -15.68
C LYS A 111 -10.14 -9.79 -14.25
N MET A 112 -9.59 -8.99 -13.32
CA MET A 112 -9.98 -9.02 -11.94
C MET A 112 -11.15 -8.08 -11.71
N LEU A 113 -12.24 -8.64 -11.15
CA LEU A 113 -13.35 -7.91 -10.53
C LEU A 113 -14.09 -6.91 -11.41
N GLY A 114 -14.35 -7.25 -12.67
CA GLY A 114 -15.25 -6.46 -13.51
C GLY A 114 -14.70 -5.12 -14.00
N THR A 115 -13.44 -4.80 -13.72
CA THR A 115 -12.77 -3.66 -14.29
C THR A 115 -12.34 -4.00 -15.71
N ASN A 116 -13.10 -3.52 -16.67
CA ASN A 116 -12.70 -3.55 -18.05
C ASN A 116 -11.58 -2.52 -18.26
N PHE A 117 -10.33 -2.95 -18.06
CA PHE A 117 -9.18 -2.32 -18.72
C PHE A 117 -8.84 -3.20 -19.94
N PRO A 118 -9.64 -3.15 -21.01
CA PRO A 118 -9.59 -4.15 -22.07
C PRO A 118 -8.28 -4.18 -22.84
N ASN A 119 -7.43 -3.18 -22.69
CA ASN A 119 -6.25 -3.01 -23.53
C ASN A 119 -5.09 -2.36 -22.76
N LEU A 120 -4.75 -2.86 -21.55
CA LEU A 120 -3.52 -2.46 -20.85
C LEU A 120 -2.25 -2.77 -21.65
N ALA A 121 -2.33 -3.71 -22.61
CA ALA A 121 -1.26 -4.01 -23.54
C ALA A 121 -1.05 -2.91 -24.58
N ASP A 122 -2.13 -2.23 -25.02
CA ASP A 122 -2.09 -1.26 -26.13
C ASP A 122 -2.10 0.20 -25.66
N TYR A 123 -2.48 0.44 -24.40
CA TYR A 123 -2.66 1.77 -23.85
C TYR A 123 -1.92 1.97 -22.55
N ARG A 124 -1.56 3.23 -22.29
CA ARG A 124 -1.05 3.68 -21.00
C ARG A 124 -2.12 4.47 -20.28
N TYR A 125 -2.33 4.14 -19.02
CA TYR A 125 -3.21 4.85 -18.11
C TYR A 125 -2.39 5.51 -17.02
N GLU A 126 -2.63 6.79 -16.82
CA GLU A 126 -1.98 7.59 -15.79
C GLU A 126 -3.05 8.38 -15.04
N GLY A 127 -3.03 8.29 -13.72
CA GLY A 127 -4.09 8.96 -12.97
C GLY A 127 -3.97 8.82 -11.47
N PHE A 128 -5.04 9.25 -10.81
CA PHE A 128 -5.25 9.18 -9.38
C PHE A 128 -6.35 8.19 -9.05
N PHE A 129 -6.26 7.60 -7.87
CA PHE A 129 -7.34 6.82 -7.31
C PHE A 129 -7.50 7.12 -5.82
N THR A 130 -8.72 6.96 -5.34
CA THR A 130 -9.04 6.94 -3.91
C THR A 130 -10.11 5.90 -3.65
N GLY A 131 -10.16 5.40 -2.43
CA GLY A 131 -11.12 4.38 -2.08
C GLY A 131 -11.24 4.16 -0.59
N ALA A 132 -12.20 3.32 -0.23
CA ALA A 132 -12.45 2.89 1.12
C ALA A 132 -12.89 1.43 1.15
N GLY A 133 -12.58 0.75 2.25
CA GLY A 133 -12.95 -0.64 2.41
C GLY A 133 -12.95 -1.09 3.86
N ILE A 134 -13.41 -2.31 4.02
CA ILE A 134 -13.38 -3.03 5.29
C ILE A 134 -12.67 -4.37 5.08
N GLY A 135 -11.98 -4.83 6.11
CA GLY A 135 -11.25 -6.08 6.07
C GLY A 135 -11.41 -6.87 7.35
N TYR A 136 -11.10 -8.13 7.26
CA TYR A 136 -10.98 -9.03 8.38
C TYR A 136 -9.64 -9.73 8.29
N GLY A 137 -8.93 -9.81 9.41
CA GLY A 137 -7.62 -10.41 9.44
C GLY A 137 -7.35 -11.22 10.71
N TYR A 138 -6.23 -11.90 10.66
CA TYR A 138 -5.67 -12.64 11.76
C TYR A 138 -4.16 -12.43 11.85
N ALA A 139 -3.67 -12.16 13.05
CA ALA A 139 -2.25 -12.03 13.35
C ALA A 139 -1.77 -13.20 14.20
N TRP A 140 -0.79 -13.95 13.68
CA TRP A 140 -0.09 -15.02 14.40
C TRP A 140 1.14 -14.42 15.08
N MET A 141 1.16 -14.46 16.40
CA MET A 141 2.35 -14.06 17.16
C MET A 141 3.41 -15.16 17.07
N LEU A 142 4.60 -14.82 16.55
CA LEU A 142 5.76 -15.72 16.43
C LEU A 142 6.78 -15.51 17.57
N GLY A 143 6.32 -15.01 18.70
CA GLY A 143 7.13 -14.69 19.86
C GLY A 143 6.82 -13.30 20.39
N ASN A 144 7.75 -12.71 21.13
CA ASN A 144 7.52 -11.43 21.81
C ASN A 144 7.62 -10.18 20.89
N HIS A 145 8.21 -10.32 19.70
CA HIS A 145 8.54 -9.16 18.85
C HIS A 145 8.11 -9.33 17.39
N TRP A 146 7.66 -10.51 16.99
CA TRP A 146 7.33 -10.81 15.60
C TRP A 146 5.91 -11.34 15.47
N ASN A 147 5.21 -10.89 14.45
CA ASN A 147 3.96 -11.48 14.02
C ASN A 147 3.93 -11.63 12.48
N ILE A 148 3.07 -12.52 12.03
CA ILE A 148 2.66 -12.63 10.62
C ILE A 148 1.16 -12.35 10.59
N GLU A 149 0.72 -11.55 9.64
CA GLU A 149 -0.70 -11.20 9.47
C GLU A 149 -1.20 -11.63 8.11
N ALA A 150 -2.44 -12.12 8.07
CA ALA A 150 -3.20 -12.28 6.84
C ALA A 150 -4.51 -11.51 6.97
N GLN A 151 -4.85 -10.76 5.91
CA GLN A 151 -6.06 -9.97 5.85
C GLN A 151 -6.73 -10.16 4.49
N ILE A 152 -8.05 -10.25 4.50
CA ILE A 152 -8.90 -10.21 3.31
C ILE A 152 -9.92 -9.09 3.51
N GLY A 153 -10.24 -8.37 2.44
CA GLY A 153 -11.16 -7.24 2.52
C GLY A 153 -11.95 -7.03 1.24
N ILE A 154 -12.96 -6.18 1.36
CA ILE A 154 -13.77 -5.70 0.25
C ILE A 154 -13.88 -4.19 0.36
N GLY A 155 -13.86 -3.52 -0.79
CA GLY A 155 -13.96 -2.07 -0.84
C GLY A 155 -14.28 -1.55 -2.23
N GLY A 156 -14.47 -0.25 -2.33
CA GLY A 156 -14.70 0.46 -3.57
C GLY A 156 -13.64 1.51 -3.81
N ALA A 157 -13.24 1.68 -5.06
CA ALA A 157 -12.32 2.73 -5.47
C ALA A 157 -12.91 3.54 -6.62
N TYR A 158 -12.61 4.82 -6.61
CA TYR A 158 -12.87 5.73 -7.71
C TYR A 158 -11.55 6.16 -8.33
N THR A 159 -11.48 6.21 -9.66
CA THR A 159 -10.25 6.57 -10.37
C THR A 159 -10.50 7.68 -11.39
N TRP A 160 -9.59 8.64 -11.43
CA TRP A 160 -9.48 9.66 -12.48
C TRP A 160 -8.26 9.32 -13.31
N TYR A 161 -8.41 9.23 -14.62
CA TYR A 161 -7.30 8.85 -15.45
C TYR A 161 -7.27 9.54 -16.81
N ASP A 162 -6.06 9.69 -17.32
CA ASP A 162 -5.77 10.02 -18.69
C ASP A 162 -5.33 8.77 -19.43
N LYS A 163 -5.88 8.57 -20.63
CA LYS A 163 -5.56 7.45 -21.52
C LYS A 163 -4.70 7.92 -22.68
N TYR A 164 -3.62 7.19 -22.94
CA TYR A 164 -2.68 7.47 -24.01
C TYR A 164 -2.61 6.29 -24.98
N TYR A 165 -2.65 6.57 -26.28
CA TYR A 165 -2.68 5.55 -27.33
C TYR A 165 -1.35 4.79 -27.45
N CYS A 166 -0.24 5.50 -27.41
CA CYS A 166 1.08 4.93 -27.58
C CYS A 166 1.86 4.95 -26.28
N PRO A 167 2.28 3.80 -25.72
CA PRO A 167 3.09 3.77 -24.52
C PRO A 167 4.40 4.55 -24.60
N LYS A 168 4.90 4.79 -25.82
CA LYS A 168 6.13 5.55 -26.08
C LYS A 168 5.89 7.00 -26.52
N CYS A 169 4.83 7.26 -27.28
CA CYS A 169 4.61 8.55 -27.96
C CYS A 169 3.78 9.54 -27.14
N GLY A 170 2.93 9.07 -26.21
CA GLY A 170 2.27 9.94 -25.25
C GLY A 170 1.13 10.81 -25.77
N GLU A 171 0.52 10.50 -26.92
CA GLU A 171 -0.68 11.21 -27.37
C GLU A 171 -1.88 10.88 -26.49
N LYS A 172 -2.50 11.91 -25.90
CA LYS A 172 -3.67 11.76 -25.06
C LYS A 172 -4.92 11.58 -25.92
N ILE A 173 -5.63 10.47 -25.70
CA ILE A 173 -6.85 10.14 -26.47
C ILE A 173 -8.15 10.18 -25.66
N GLY A 174 -8.06 10.32 -24.34
CA GLY A 174 -9.23 10.39 -23.49
C GLY A 174 -8.89 10.65 -22.03
N SER A 175 -9.90 11.04 -21.27
CA SER A 175 -9.87 11.21 -19.81
C SER A 175 -11.21 10.83 -19.20
N ASN A 176 -11.19 10.41 -17.93
CA ASN A 176 -12.38 10.18 -17.11
C ASN A 176 -12.24 10.95 -15.81
#